data_ac195855f88058341b58e9f55ff76391
#
_entry.id   ac195855f88058341b58e9f55ff76391
#
_cell.length_a   1.000
_cell.length_b   1.000
_cell.length_c   1.000
_cell.angle_alpha   90.00
_cell.angle_beta   90.00
_cell.angle_gamma   90.00
#
_symmetry.space_group_name_H-M   'P 1'
#
loop_
_entity.id
_entity.type
_entity.pdbx_description
1 polymer ?
#
loop_
_entity_poly.entity_id
_entity_poly.type
_entity_poly.pdbx_seq_one_letter_code
_entity_poly.pdbx_strand_id
1 'polypeptide(L)'
;MVSKEFHASRRRLYAELMEDDSVAFVFAENELPDKGDEFHPFTPYANFYYLTGFDEPKAVLKMTKRGGRVQEVLYIRRTDERMKRWLGVFSTKDSVQAQTGIERVEYLDCFRDEVTLFGWPGSIKCVYVDMANWSGEDHLTRAQKFAAEIRMKYPDIPIRNTFNDLALIRQVKTDEEIAFHRRACDVTAEGVKCMLAHLRPGMYEYEAQAYFDFVLKKSNAGHAFATIAASGANACVMHYTANDRQMQDGEMILFDLGAECGYYAADVSRTYPVNGRFTEQQKALYNVVLKGLEAAIAAARPGQPKNELAGISKDVMARELIRLGMIERPEEISKYYFHGSGHYIGLYTHDVGNDDAPLEENMMFTLEPGLYFDELQLGIRIEDTLLVTRDGCEVLTASIPKTVEEIEAFMQANGKACAMP
;
A
#
# COMPACT_ATOMS: atom_id res chain seq x y z
N MET A 1 12.44 9.14 -5.96
CA MET A 1 12.52 8.81 -4.52
C MET A 1 12.36 10.11 -3.73
N VAL A 2 11.78 10.05 -2.53
CA VAL A 2 11.73 11.20 -1.61
C VAL A 2 13.16 11.65 -1.24
N SER A 3 13.31 12.90 -0.80
CA SER A 3 14.62 13.50 -0.55
C SER A 3 15.33 12.89 0.66
N LYS A 4 16.65 13.00 0.70
CA LYS A 4 17.42 12.61 1.90
C LYS A 4 17.09 13.49 3.11
N GLU A 5 16.68 14.71 2.89
CA GLU A 5 16.22 15.67 3.90
C GLU A 5 14.92 15.17 4.55
N PHE A 6 14.01 14.60 3.76
CA PHE A 6 12.83 13.92 4.27
C PHE A 6 13.24 12.79 5.23
N HIS A 7 14.04 11.83 4.80
CA HIS A 7 14.46 10.70 5.63
C HIS A 7 15.17 11.13 6.91
N ALA A 8 16.05 12.15 6.81
CA ALA A 8 16.70 12.73 7.98
C ALA A 8 15.71 13.38 8.96
N SER A 9 14.64 14.01 8.45
CA SER A 9 13.59 14.57 9.29
C SER A 9 12.81 13.48 10.03
N ARG A 10 12.55 12.32 9.36
CA ARG A 10 11.84 11.18 9.97
C ARG A 10 12.68 10.51 11.05
N ARG A 11 13.99 10.38 10.85
CA ARG A 11 14.91 9.90 11.90
C ARG A 11 14.95 10.82 13.11
N ARG A 12 14.91 12.14 12.91
CA ARG A 12 14.82 13.09 14.03
C ARG A 12 13.53 12.91 14.83
N LEU A 13 12.37 12.83 14.17
CA LEU A 13 11.09 12.59 14.85
C LEU A 13 11.10 11.26 15.62
N TYR A 14 11.61 10.20 15.00
CA TYR A 14 11.72 8.92 15.69
C TYR A 14 12.66 9.00 16.91
N ALA A 15 13.78 9.71 16.79
CA ALA A 15 14.72 9.90 17.90
C ALA A 15 14.09 10.67 19.08
N GLU A 16 13.11 11.54 18.86
CA GLU A 16 12.37 12.22 19.93
C GLU A 16 11.58 11.24 20.78
N LEU A 17 11.04 10.17 20.18
CA LEU A 17 10.31 9.11 20.88
C LEU A 17 11.19 8.12 21.63
N MET A 18 12.50 8.05 21.31
CA MET A 18 13.45 7.18 22.00
C MET A 18 13.81 7.75 23.39
N GLU A 19 13.91 6.88 24.37
CA GLU A 19 14.46 7.22 25.69
C GLU A 19 15.97 7.51 25.59
N ASP A 20 16.50 8.29 26.54
CA ASP A 20 17.94 8.50 26.64
C ASP A 20 18.67 7.22 27.14
N ASP A 21 19.93 7.06 26.78
CA ASP A 21 20.72 5.84 26.97
C ASP A 21 20.07 4.59 26.32
N SER A 22 19.51 4.73 25.13
CA SER A 22 18.90 3.66 24.35
C SER A 22 19.53 3.47 22.98
N VAL A 23 19.23 2.33 22.37
CA VAL A 23 19.62 2.03 21.00
C VAL A 23 18.45 1.44 20.23
N ALA A 24 18.27 1.86 18.97
CA ALA A 24 17.27 1.31 18.06
C ALA A 24 17.94 0.60 16.89
N PHE A 25 17.32 -0.50 16.46
CA PHE A 25 17.69 -1.26 15.26
C PHE A 25 16.48 -1.42 14.34
N VAL A 26 16.66 -1.02 13.08
CA VAL A 26 15.66 -1.21 12.02
C VAL A 26 16.33 -1.94 10.86
N PHE A 27 15.71 -3.02 10.41
CA PHE A 27 16.27 -3.95 9.41
C PHE A 27 15.60 -3.77 8.06
N ALA A 28 16.40 -3.79 6.98
CA ALA A 28 15.89 -3.77 5.59
C ALA A 28 15.25 -5.11 5.15
N GLU A 29 15.42 -6.16 5.97
CA GLU A 29 15.09 -7.55 5.68
C GLU A 29 15.99 -8.20 4.59
N ASN A 30 15.69 -9.43 4.21
CA ASN A 30 16.46 -10.21 3.26
C ASN A 30 15.72 -10.31 1.93
N GLU A 31 16.46 -10.64 0.86
CA GLU A 31 15.84 -11.10 -0.38
C GLU A 31 15.02 -12.37 -0.11
N LEU A 32 13.85 -12.49 -0.70
CA LEU A 32 13.02 -13.69 -0.64
C LEU A 32 13.37 -14.62 -1.79
N PRO A 33 13.70 -15.90 -1.54
CA PRO A 33 13.91 -16.87 -2.61
C PRO A 33 12.66 -17.04 -3.47
N ASP A 34 12.84 -17.13 -4.79
CA ASP A 34 11.79 -17.50 -5.74
C ASP A 34 11.98 -18.97 -6.17
N LYS A 35 12.76 -19.23 -7.19
CA LYS A 35 12.99 -20.57 -7.73
C LYS A 35 14.48 -20.86 -7.89
N GLY A 36 14.92 -21.98 -7.34
CA GLY A 36 16.32 -22.39 -7.44
C GLY A 36 17.27 -21.39 -6.77
N ASP A 37 18.06 -20.70 -7.57
CA ASP A 37 19.02 -19.67 -7.15
C ASP A 37 18.55 -18.23 -7.44
N GLU A 38 17.31 -18.06 -7.88
CA GLU A 38 16.69 -16.76 -8.13
C GLU A 38 16.01 -16.20 -6.88
N PHE A 39 15.84 -14.88 -6.85
CA PHE A 39 15.15 -14.15 -5.80
C PHE A 39 14.07 -13.28 -6.40
N HIS A 40 12.99 -13.09 -5.66
CA HIS A 40 12.03 -12.03 -5.98
C HIS A 40 12.72 -10.66 -5.98
N PRO A 41 12.24 -9.69 -6.80
CA PRO A 41 12.70 -8.31 -6.71
C PRO A 41 12.63 -7.83 -5.26
N PHE A 42 13.75 -7.28 -4.77
CA PHE A 42 13.80 -6.83 -3.39
C PHE A 42 12.98 -5.57 -3.20
N THR A 43 12.11 -5.59 -2.20
CA THR A 43 11.41 -4.42 -1.66
C THR A 43 11.85 -4.24 -0.22
N PRO A 44 12.39 -3.08 0.16
CA PRO A 44 12.82 -2.83 1.52
C PRO A 44 11.61 -2.80 2.47
N TYR A 45 11.82 -3.25 3.70
CA TYR A 45 10.83 -3.09 4.75
C TYR A 45 10.47 -1.61 4.93
N ALA A 46 9.17 -1.29 4.96
CA ALA A 46 8.70 0.09 4.84
C ALA A 46 9.29 1.05 5.89
N ASN A 47 9.36 0.65 7.18
CA ASN A 47 9.93 1.50 8.21
C ASN A 47 11.44 1.73 8.03
N PHE A 48 12.17 0.74 7.52
CA PHE A 48 13.57 0.91 7.17
C PHE A 48 13.75 1.91 6.03
N TYR A 49 12.98 1.75 4.94
CA TYR A 49 13.00 2.68 3.82
C TYR A 49 12.60 4.10 4.25
N TYR A 50 11.53 4.23 5.04
CA TYR A 50 11.03 5.49 5.55
C TYR A 50 12.08 6.29 6.35
N LEU A 51 12.92 5.58 7.11
CA LEU A 51 14.00 6.20 7.88
C LEU A 51 15.27 6.45 7.09
N THR A 52 15.55 5.68 6.03
CA THR A 52 16.86 5.69 5.37
C THR A 52 16.86 6.14 3.92
N GLY A 53 15.79 5.89 3.17
CA GLY A 53 15.77 6.02 1.72
C GLY A 53 16.69 5.03 1.00
N PHE A 54 17.16 3.98 1.71
CA PHE A 54 18.06 2.97 1.18
C PHE A 54 17.29 1.69 0.88
N ASP A 55 17.50 1.11 -0.29
CA ASP A 55 16.69 0.03 -0.84
C ASP A 55 17.50 -1.23 -1.22
N GLU A 56 18.66 -1.43 -0.59
CA GLU A 56 19.38 -2.68 -0.73
C GLU A 56 19.11 -3.65 0.44
N PRO A 57 19.11 -4.97 0.17
CA PRO A 57 18.82 -5.98 1.18
C PRO A 57 19.90 -6.10 2.25
N LYS A 58 19.51 -6.69 3.37
CA LYS A 58 20.37 -7.00 4.52
C LYS A 58 20.92 -5.79 5.29
N ALA A 59 20.64 -4.57 4.86
CA ALA A 59 21.08 -3.39 5.59
C ALA A 59 20.45 -3.31 6.99
N VAL A 60 21.09 -2.55 7.88
CA VAL A 60 20.61 -2.30 9.25
C VAL A 60 20.89 -0.85 9.62
N LEU A 61 19.86 -0.12 10.01
CA LEU A 61 19.98 1.17 10.65
C LEU A 61 20.11 0.96 12.16
N LYS A 62 21.18 1.53 12.76
CA LYS A 62 21.35 1.65 14.20
C LYS A 62 21.30 3.12 14.58
N MET A 63 20.46 3.45 15.56
CA MET A 63 20.38 4.79 16.15
C MET A 63 20.66 4.68 17.66
N THR A 64 21.61 5.43 18.19
CA THR A 64 21.94 5.44 19.61
C THR A 64 21.69 6.82 20.17
N LYS A 65 20.84 6.93 21.20
CA LYS A 65 20.56 8.16 21.93
C LYS A 65 21.25 8.15 23.29
N ARG A 66 22.07 9.15 23.56
CA ARG A 66 22.80 9.27 24.81
C ARG A 66 23.05 10.74 25.17
N GLY A 67 22.65 11.15 26.38
CA GLY A 67 22.75 12.52 26.81
C GLY A 67 22.06 13.51 25.87
N GLY A 68 20.90 13.13 25.33
CA GLY A 68 20.14 13.90 24.36
C GLY A 68 20.73 13.93 22.94
N ARG A 69 21.91 13.32 22.70
CA ARG A 69 22.55 13.26 21.38
C ARG A 69 22.25 11.95 20.69
N VAL A 70 21.98 12.01 19.40
CA VAL A 70 21.72 10.83 18.55
C VAL A 70 22.90 10.58 17.63
N GLN A 71 23.34 9.33 17.56
CA GLN A 71 24.33 8.84 16.60
C GLN A 71 23.65 7.82 15.70
N GLU A 72 23.82 7.98 14.39
CA GLU A 72 23.26 7.10 13.36
C GLU A 72 24.37 6.32 12.68
N VAL A 73 24.16 5.03 12.45
CA VAL A 73 25.06 4.16 11.68
C VAL A 73 24.23 3.30 10.75
N LEU A 74 24.53 3.33 9.46
CA LEU A 74 23.93 2.44 8.50
C LEU A 74 24.92 1.34 8.12
N TYR A 75 24.56 0.09 8.41
CA TYR A 75 25.35 -1.06 8.04
C TYR A 75 24.85 -1.61 6.69
N ILE A 76 25.78 -1.75 5.73
CA ILE A 76 25.50 -2.19 4.38
C ILE A 76 26.29 -3.45 4.00
N ARG A 77 25.85 -4.13 2.97
CA ARG A 77 26.58 -5.30 2.43
C ARG A 77 27.85 -4.85 1.74
N ARG A 78 28.94 -5.62 1.93
CA ARG A 78 30.17 -5.45 1.16
C ARG A 78 30.02 -6.14 -0.19
N THR A 79 30.40 -5.50 -1.26
CA THR A 79 30.50 -6.12 -2.59
C THR A 79 31.89 -6.63 -2.82
N ASP A 80 32.04 -7.91 -3.13
CA ASP A 80 33.27 -8.50 -3.63
C ASP A 80 33.34 -8.57 -5.17
N GLU A 81 34.48 -8.88 -5.74
CA GLU A 81 34.67 -8.91 -7.19
C GLU A 81 33.83 -10.00 -7.89
N ARG A 82 33.49 -11.11 -7.21
CA ARG A 82 32.60 -12.14 -7.73
C ARG A 82 31.15 -11.59 -7.77
N MET A 83 30.67 -10.99 -6.69
CA MET A 83 29.34 -10.40 -6.64
C MET A 83 29.14 -9.31 -7.69
N LYS A 84 30.16 -8.48 -7.94
CA LYS A 84 30.11 -7.46 -9.01
C LYS A 84 29.79 -8.04 -10.38
N ARG A 85 30.40 -9.20 -10.70
CA ARG A 85 30.19 -9.84 -12.00
C ARG A 85 28.83 -10.52 -12.13
N TRP A 86 28.25 -10.99 -11.03
CA TRP A 86 27.00 -11.75 -11.04
C TRP A 86 25.77 -10.87 -10.78
N LEU A 87 25.86 -9.91 -9.87
CA LEU A 87 24.74 -9.15 -9.36
C LEU A 87 24.86 -7.64 -9.64
N GLY A 88 25.95 -7.20 -10.25
CA GLY A 88 26.26 -5.79 -10.42
C GLY A 88 26.98 -5.19 -9.22
N VAL A 89 27.09 -3.86 -9.20
CA VAL A 89 27.75 -3.13 -8.13
C VAL A 89 26.72 -2.72 -7.09
N PHE A 90 26.88 -3.19 -5.85
CA PHE A 90 26.16 -2.64 -4.71
C PHE A 90 26.75 -1.29 -4.33
N SER A 91 25.95 -0.51 -3.59
CA SER A 91 26.34 0.83 -3.16
C SER A 91 27.63 0.82 -2.33
N THR A 92 28.43 1.86 -2.49
CA THR A 92 29.62 2.12 -1.67
C THR A 92 29.25 2.94 -0.44
N LYS A 93 30.11 3.01 0.57
CA LYS A 93 29.89 3.88 1.73
C LYS A 93 29.61 5.32 1.31
N ASP A 94 30.41 5.86 0.39
CA ASP A 94 30.29 7.25 -0.07
C ASP A 94 28.97 7.50 -0.82
N SER A 95 28.56 6.56 -1.69
CA SER A 95 27.27 6.67 -2.40
C SER A 95 26.09 6.62 -1.44
N VAL A 96 26.15 5.76 -0.42
CA VAL A 96 25.11 5.64 0.60
C VAL A 96 25.04 6.87 1.50
N GLN A 97 26.17 7.45 1.89
CA GLN A 97 26.22 8.73 2.61
C GLN A 97 25.55 9.86 1.80
N ALA A 98 25.85 9.92 0.50
CA ALA A 98 25.26 10.92 -0.39
C ALA A 98 23.74 10.73 -0.55
N GLN A 99 23.28 9.49 -0.64
CA GLN A 99 21.87 9.11 -0.81
C GLN A 99 21.06 9.36 0.47
N THR A 100 21.54 8.86 1.62
CA THR A 100 20.78 8.80 2.87
C THR A 100 20.98 9.99 3.81
N GLY A 101 22.08 10.73 3.63
CA GLY A 101 22.52 11.77 4.56
C GLY A 101 23.02 11.22 5.90
N ILE A 102 23.21 9.91 6.06
CA ILE A 102 23.77 9.29 7.25
C ILE A 102 25.29 9.35 7.15
N GLU A 103 25.94 10.10 8.06
CA GLU A 103 27.38 10.36 8.00
C GLU A 103 28.23 9.09 8.23
N ARG A 104 27.77 8.19 9.11
CA ARG A 104 28.49 6.96 9.39
C ARG A 104 27.87 5.77 8.69
N VAL A 105 28.55 5.27 7.66
CA VAL A 105 28.19 4.03 6.94
C VAL A 105 29.27 3.01 7.18
N GLU A 106 28.89 1.81 7.62
CA GLU A 106 29.79 0.71 7.91
C GLU A 106 29.39 -0.56 7.14
N TYR A 107 30.30 -1.52 7.02
CA TYR A 107 29.95 -2.83 6.46
C TYR A 107 29.36 -3.74 7.54
N LEU A 108 28.49 -4.64 7.14
CA LEU A 108 27.83 -5.61 8.04
C LEU A 108 28.81 -6.50 8.81
N ASP A 109 30.02 -6.67 8.31
CA ASP A 109 31.10 -7.42 9.00
C ASP A 109 31.34 -6.85 10.43
N CYS A 110 31.20 -5.52 10.58
CA CYS A 110 31.42 -4.83 11.86
C CYS A 110 30.18 -4.83 12.77
N PHE A 111 29.01 -5.23 12.26
CA PHE A 111 27.75 -5.12 13.01
C PHE A 111 27.73 -5.96 14.29
N ARG A 112 28.24 -7.19 14.24
CA ARG A 112 28.27 -8.09 15.40
C ARG A 112 29.14 -7.58 16.55
N ASP A 113 30.25 -6.94 16.25
CA ASP A 113 31.17 -6.42 17.26
C ASP A 113 30.54 -5.26 18.03
N GLU A 114 29.75 -4.44 17.36
CA GLU A 114 29.06 -3.31 18.00
C GLU A 114 27.92 -3.74 18.94
N VAL A 115 27.31 -4.89 18.73
CA VAL A 115 26.27 -5.47 19.60
C VAL A 115 26.87 -6.02 20.89
N THR A 116 28.14 -6.37 20.92
CA THR A 116 28.81 -6.93 22.11
C THR A 116 29.00 -5.90 23.25
N LEU A 117 28.87 -4.62 22.96
CA LEU A 117 29.11 -3.52 23.92
C LEU A 117 27.91 -3.25 24.84
N PHE A 118 26.77 -3.90 24.66
CA PHE A 118 25.58 -3.65 25.49
C PHE A 118 25.73 -4.07 26.93
N GLY A 119 26.57 -5.06 27.22
CA GLY A 119 26.76 -5.63 28.55
C GLY A 119 27.59 -4.79 29.51
N TRP A 120 28.12 -3.62 29.10
CA TRP A 120 28.85 -2.76 30.01
C TRP A 120 27.88 -2.02 30.93
N PRO A 121 28.07 -2.04 32.26
CA PRO A 121 27.20 -1.39 33.23
C PRO A 121 26.93 0.07 32.85
N GLY A 122 25.66 0.44 32.76
CA GLY A 122 25.22 1.80 32.44
C GLY A 122 25.38 2.22 30.97
N SER A 123 25.71 1.29 30.06
CA SER A 123 25.90 1.62 28.64
C SER A 123 24.57 1.80 27.88
N ILE A 124 23.61 0.90 28.05
CA ILE A 124 22.29 0.92 27.37
C ILE A 124 21.22 0.49 28.36
N LYS A 125 20.15 1.28 28.47
CA LYS A 125 18.99 1.02 29.34
C LYS A 125 17.85 0.31 28.62
N CYS A 126 17.71 0.52 27.30
CA CYS A 126 16.62 -0.05 26.50
C CYS A 126 17.09 -0.27 25.05
N VAL A 127 16.63 -1.36 24.44
CA VAL A 127 16.82 -1.66 23.02
C VAL A 127 15.46 -1.59 22.33
N TYR A 128 15.37 -0.77 21.28
CA TYR A 128 14.22 -0.69 20.39
C TYR A 128 14.48 -1.55 19.17
N VAL A 129 13.53 -2.40 18.80
CA VAL A 129 13.56 -3.23 17.59
C VAL A 129 12.21 -3.15 16.91
N ASP A 130 12.19 -2.91 15.62
CA ASP A 130 10.96 -2.95 14.83
C ASP A 130 10.59 -4.42 14.53
N MET A 131 9.63 -4.94 15.28
CA MET A 131 9.28 -6.36 15.29
C MET A 131 7.89 -6.63 14.69
N ALA A 132 7.39 -5.78 13.80
CA ALA A 132 6.13 -6.10 13.13
C ALA A 132 6.25 -7.40 12.33
N ASN A 133 5.22 -8.22 12.43
CA ASN A 133 5.06 -9.41 11.61
C ASN A 133 3.59 -9.42 11.13
N TRP A 134 3.41 -9.22 9.84
CA TRP A 134 2.10 -9.21 9.20
C TRP A 134 1.60 -10.61 8.85
N SER A 135 2.51 -11.58 8.68
CA SER A 135 2.15 -12.96 8.45
C SER A 135 1.97 -13.68 9.79
N GLY A 136 0.83 -14.29 10.02
CA GLY A 136 0.61 -15.19 11.14
C GLY A 136 1.40 -16.51 11.01
N GLU A 137 2.44 -16.55 10.20
CA GLU A 137 3.25 -17.73 9.92
C GLU A 137 4.37 -17.94 10.96
N ASP A 138 4.85 -19.18 11.05
CA ASP A 138 5.85 -19.63 12.02
C ASP A 138 7.26 -19.08 11.83
N HIS A 139 7.47 -18.20 10.84
CA HIS A 139 8.79 -17.67 10.51
C HIS A 139 9.06 -16.33 11.17
N LEU A 140 10.01 -16.32 12.08
CA LEU A 140 10.49 -15.08 12.70
C LEU A 140 11.20 -14.21 11.66
N THR A 141 10.88 -12.92 11.66
CA THR A 141 11.60 -11.91 10.89
C THR A 141 13.05 -11.79 11.38
N ARG A 142 13.91 -11.14 10.60
CA ARG A 142 15.30 -10.86 11.02
C ARG A 142 15.35 -10.03 12.30
N ALA A 143 14.45 -9.05 12.43
CA ALA A 143 14.30 -8.22 13.61
C ALA A 143 13.90 -9.04 14.85
N GLN A 144 12.94 -9.95 14.73
CA GLN A 144 12.49 -10.83 15.81
C GLN A 144 13.59 -11.81 16.25
N LYS A 145 14.34 -12.41 15.29
CA LYS A 145 15.50 -13.27 15.61
C LYS A 145 16.57 -12.48 16.37
N PHE A 146 16.84 -11.27 15.94
CA PHE A 146 17.78 -10.37 16.62
C PHE A 146 17.31 -10.01 18.03
N ALA A 147 16.05 -9.66 18.21
CA ALA A 147 15.48 -9.38 19.54
C ALA A 147 15.57 -10.57 20.48
N ALA A 148 15.32 -11.79 19.99
CA ALA A 148 15.47 -13.03 20.76
C ALA A 148 16.93 -13.26 21.18
N GLU A 149 17.91 -13.02 20.28
CA GLU A 149 19.35 -13.12 20.57
C GLU A 149 19.77 -12.11 21.67
N ILE A 150 19.32 -10.85 21.56
CA ILE A 150 19.60 -9.82 22.56
C ILE A 150 19.02 -10.21 23.91
N ARG A 151 17.77 -10.65 23.96
CA ARG A 151 17.11 -11.07 25.22
C ARG A 151 17.85 -12.22 25.91
N MET A 152 18.38 -13.16 25.12
CA MET A 152 19.14 -14.29 25.65
C MET A 152 20.51 -13.86 26.20
N LYS A 153 21.20 -12.93 25.52
CA LYS A 153 22.54 -12.45 25.92
C LYS A 153 22.52 -11.40 27.02
N TYR A 154 21.48 -10.58 27.04
CA TYR A 154 21.35 -9.43 27.93
C TYR A 154 19.96 -9.40 28.59
N PRO A 155 19.63 -10.36 29.46
CA PRO A 155 18.29 -10.55 30.00
C PRO A 155 17.78 -9.35 30.83
N ASP A 156 18.69 -8.54 31.37
CA ASP A 156 18.34 -7.36 32.16
C ASP A 156 18.05 -6.10 31.33
N ILE A 157 18.29 -6.14 30.02
CA ILE A 157 18.01 -5.01 29.12
C ILE A 157 16.62 -5.19 28.51
N PRO A 158 15.66 -4.29 28.78
CA PRO A 158 14.34 -4.35 28.17
C PRO A 158 14.41 -4.12 26.66
N ILE A 159 13.62 -4.92 25.91
CA ILE A 159 13.44 -4.76 24.47
C ILE A 159 12.03 -4.23 24.23
N ARG A 160 11.92 -3.14 23.50
CA ARG A 160 10.65 -2.52 23.09
C ARG A 160 10.44 -2.67 21.58
N ASN A 161 9.20 -2.98 21.20
CA ASN A 161 8.80 -2.96 19.80
C ASN A 161 8.49 -1.51 19.38
N THR A 162 9.21 -0.99 18.39
CA THR A 162 9.04 0.37 17.91
C THR A 162 8.09 0.50 16.72
N PHE A 163 7.44 -0.58 16.32
CA PHE A 163 6.54 -0.57 15.16
C PHE A 163 5.43 0.48 15.29
N ASN A 164 4.76 0.54 16.43
CA ASN A 164 3.67 1.50 16.64
C ASN A 164 4.13 2.95 16.65
N ASP A 165 5.34 3.23 17.16
CA ASP A 165 5.92 4.58 17.17
C ASP A 165 6.16 5.05 15.74
N LEU A 166 6.70 4.17 14.88
CA LEU A 166 6.94 4.46 13.46
C LEU A 166 5.63 4.53 12.67
N ALA A 167 4.64 3.70 13.01
CA ALA A 167 3.31 3.75 12.42
C ALA A 167 2.65 5.12 12.59
N LEU A 168 2.71 5.68 13.80
CA LEU A 168 2.16 7.02 14.10
C LEU A 168 2.82 8.12 13.26
N ILE A 169 4.16 8.06 13.09
CA ILE A 169 4.89 9.06 12.29
C ILE A 169 4.53 8.95 10.80
N ARG A 170 4.21 7.73 10.30
CA ARG A 170 3.88 7.47 8.89
C ARG A 170 2.44 7.80 8.52
N GLN A 171 1.55 7.87 9.51
CA GLN A 171 0.11 8.04 9.28
C GLN A 171 -0.19 9.38 8.60
N VAL A 172 0.45 10.48 9.04
CA VAL A 172 0.32 11.81 8.44
C VAL A 172 1.43 12.01 7.41
N LYS A 173 1.05 12.20 6.15
CA LYS A 173 1.97 12.29 5.01
C LYS A 173 2.54 13.71 4.87
N THR A 174 3.77 13.79 4.39
CA THR A 174 4.38 15.06 3.97
C THR A 174 4.01 15.38 2.52
N ASP A 175 4.24 16.62 2.10
CA ASP A 175 4.02 17.03 0.70
C ASP A 175 4.83 16.19 -0.30
N GLU A 176 6.06 15.76 0.08
CA GLU A 176 6.87 14.90 -0.77
C GLU A 176 6.24 13.52 -0.96
N GLU A 177 5.69 12.91 0.10
CA GLU A 177 4.99 11.63 0.04
C GLU A 177 3.70 11.75 -0.79
N ILE A 178 2.92 12.80 -0.55
CA ILE A 178 1.69 13.09 -1.30
C ILE A 178 1.98 13.23 -2.79
N ALA A 179 3.10 13.84 -3.18
CA ALA A 179 3.50 13.96 -4.59
C ALA A 179 3.74 12.59 -5.25
N PHE A 180 4.32 11.61 -4.53
CA PHE A 180 4.49 10.24 -5.04
C PHE A 180 3.16 9.49 -5.14
N HIS A 181 2.26 9.65 -4.17
CA HIS A 181 0.90 9.11 -4.25
C HIS A 181 0.12 9.67 -5.42
N ARG A 182 0.17 10.98 -5.66
CA ARG A 182 -0.45 11.60 -6.83
C ARG A 182 0.07 10.99 -8.12
N ARG A 183 1.39 10.83 -8.24
CA ARG A 183 1.98 10.17 -9.40
C ARG A 183 1.50 8.72 -9.55
N ALA A 184 1.40 7.96 -8.47
CA ALA A 184 0.88 6.60 -8.51
C ALA A 184 -0.60 6.58 -8.97
N CYS A 185 -1.43 7.49 -8.46
CA CYS A 185 -2.82 7.66 -8.89
C CYS A 185 -2.93 8.07 -10.37
N ASP A 186 -2.07 8.97 -10.85
CA ASP A 186 -2.05 9.39 -12.25
C ASP A 186 -1.68 8.25 -13.19
N VAL A 187 -0.64 7.46 -12.85
CA VAL A 187 -0.24 6.27 -13.62
C VAL A 187 -1.35 5.22 -13.60
N THR A 188 -1.99 5.02 -12.45
CA THR A 188 -3.14 4.11 -12.32
C THR A 188 -4.28 4.56 -13.23
N ALA A 189 -4.60 5.86 -13.26
CA ALA A 189 -5.66 6.41 -14.09
C ALA A 189 -5.34 6.26 -15.60
N GLU A 190 -4.09 6.47 -16.02
CA GLU A 190 -3.64 6.23 -17.39
C GLU A 190 -3.79 4.75 -17.75
N GLY A 191 -3.39 3.83 -16.85
CA GLY A 191 -3.50 2.39 -17.05
C GLY A 191 -4.94 1.92 -17.18
N VAL A 192 -5.83 2.38 -16.29
CA VAL A 192 -7.27 2.07 -16.37
C VAL A 192 -7.89 2.57 -17.67
N LYS A 193 -7.59 3.81 -18.09
CA LYS A 193 -8.09 4.35 -19.35
C LYS A 193 -7.57 3.57 -20.56
N CYS A 194 -6.31 3.16 -20.55
CA CYS A 194 -5.73 2.30 -21.59
C CYS A 194 -6.46 0.96 -21.67
N MET A 195 -6.68 0.33 -20.53
CA MET A 195 -7.42 -0.95 -20.42
C MET A 195 -8.85 -0.82 -20.94
N LEU A 196 -9.60 0.21 -20.49
CA LEU A 196 -10.99 0.43 -20.92
C LEU A 196 -11.13 0.67 -22.41
N ALA A 197 -10.17 1.33 -23.06
CA ALA A 197 -10.18 1.57 -24.51
C ALA A 197 -10.07 0.26 -25.32
N HIS A 198 -9.60 -0.82 -24.71
CA HIS A 198 -9.40 -2.12 -25.37
C HIS A 198 -10.37 -3.21 -24.89
N LEU A 199 -11.10 -2.95 -23.81
CA LEU A 199 -12.02 -3.92 -23.20
C LEU A 199 -13.15 -4.29 -24.18
N ARG A 200 -13.36 -5.61 -24.38
CA ARG A 200 -14.42 -6.14 -25.25
C ARG A 200 -14.78 -7.58 -24.91
N PRO A 201 -15.99 -8.04 -25.23
CA PRO A 201 -16.38 -9.44 -25.09
C PRO A 201 -15.42 -10.38 -25.84
N GLY A 202 -15.21 -11.57 -25.28
CA GLY A 202 -14.34 -12.61 -25.80
C GLY A 202 -12.87 -12.49 -25.42
N MET A 203 -12.43 -11.38 -24.80
CA MET A 203 -11.10 -11.28 -24.19
C MET A 203 -11.03 -12.12 -22.91
N TYR A 204 -9.85 -12.59 -22.59
CA TYR A 204 -9.55 -13.12 -21.25
C TYR A 204 -9.23 -11.98 -20.28
N GLU A 205 -9.48 -12.22 -19.00
CA GLU A 205 -9.22 -11.25 -17.91
C GLU A 205 -7.76 -10.79 -17.92
N TYR A 206 -6.78 -11.70 -18.09
CA TYR A 206 -5.35 -11.37 -18.21
C TYR A 206 -5.01 -10.51 -19.43
N GLU A 207 -5.78 -10.61 -20.52
CA GLU A 207 -5.55 -9.75 -21.69
C GLU A 207 -5.94 -8.30 -21.40
N ALA A 208 -7.00 -8.08 -20.61
CA ALA A 208 -7.36 -6.74 -20.14
C ALA A 208 -6.30 -6.21 -19.19
N GLN A 209 -5.84 -7.02 -18.23
CA GLN A 209 -4.75 -6.66 -17.32
C GLN A 209 -3.48 -6.25 -18.08
N ALA A 210 -3.10 -6.94 -19.17
CA ALA A 210 -1.88 -6.66 -19.92
C ALA A 210 -1.79 -5.20 -20.42
N TYR A 211 -2.91 -4.52 -20.66
CA TYR A 211 -2.91 -3.09 -21.02
C TYR A 211 -2.56 -2.19 -19.81
N PHE A 212 -2.98 -2.58 -18.62
CA PHE A 212 -2.56 -1.91 -17.39
C PHE A 212 -1.06 -2.10 -17.15
N ASP A 213 -0.57 -3.35 -17.25
CA ASP A 213 0.83 -3.72 -17.09
C ASP A 213 1.75 -2.96 -18.06
N PHE A 214 1.29 -2.78 -19.30
CA PHE A 214 2.02 -2.00 -20.31
C PHE A 214 2.24 -0.56 -19.85
N VAL A 215 1.21 0.09 -19.31
CA VAL A 215 1.30 1.48 -18.82
C VAL A 215 2.22 1.57 -17.61
N LEU A 216 2.11 0.64 -16.66
CA LEU A 216 3.02 0.58 -15.50
C LEU A 216 4.47 0.49 -15.96
N LYS A 217 4.76 -0.46 -16.86
CA LYS A 217 6.13 -0.68 -17.35
C LYS A 217 6.68 0.53 -18.10
N LYS A 218 5.86 1.16 -18.97
CA LYS A 218 6.21 2.37 -19.71
C LYS A 218 6.50 3.55 -18.78
N SER A 219 5.78 3.63 -17.64
CA SER A 219 5.92 4.72 -16.66
C SER A 219 7.01 4.47 -15.61
N ASN A 220 7.75 3.36 -15.71
CA ASN A 220 8.71 2.91 -14.71
C ASN A 220 8.07 2.83 -13.31
N ALA A 221 6.86 2.29 -13.25
CA ALA A 221 6.08 2.01 -12.06
C ALA A 221 5.97 0.50 -11.84
N GLY A 222 5.73 0.09 -10.60
CA GLY A 222 5.39 -1.27 -10.22
C GLY A 222 3.90 -1.43 -9.99
N HIS A 223 3.49 -2.68 -9.71
CA HIS A 223 2.20 -2.97 -9.12
C HIS A 223 2.26 -2.71 -7.61
N ALA A 224 1.28 -2.00 -7.07
CA ALA A 224 1.14 -1.84 -5.62
C ALA A 224 0.74 -3.18 -4.94
N PHE A 225 -0.03 -4.00 -5.66
CA PHE A 225 -0.47 -5.34 -5.27
C PHE A 225 -0.84 -6.18 -6.51
N ALA A 226 -1.14 -7.46 -6.31
CA ALA A 226 -1.56 -8.34 -7.40
C ALA A 226 -2.91 -7.86 -7.97
N THR A 227 -2.94 -7.52 -9.24
CA THR A 227 -4.16 -7.05 -9.92
C THR A 227 -5.29 -8.08 -9.84
N ILE A 228 -6.48 -7.64 -9.49
CA ILE A 228 -7.72 -8.38 -9.59
C ILE A 228 -8.43 -7.94 -10.88
N ALA A 229 -8.71 -8.90 -11.76
CA ALA A 229 -9.51 -8.71 -12.95
C ALA A 229 -10.60 -9.80 -12.98
N ALA A 230 -11.74 -9.52 -12.37
CA ALA A 230 -12.76 -10.50 -12.04
C ALA A 230 -14.06 -10.28 -12.80
N SER A 231 -14.36 -11.13 -13.78
CA SER A 231 -15.58 -11.03 -14.60
C SER A 231 -16.68 -11.98 -14.14
N GLY A 232 -17.93 -11.55 -14.29
CA GLY A 232 -19.10 -12.37 -13.93
C GLY A 232 -19.04 -12.84 -12.48
N ALA A 233 -19.18 -14.16 -12.26
CA ALA A 233 -19.15 -14.77 -10.92
C ALA A 233 -17.83 -14.55 -10.15
N ASN A 234 -16.70 -14.41 -10.86
CA ASN A 234 -15.40 -14.17 -10.23
C ASN A 234 -15.38 -12.85 -9.44
N ALA A 235 -16.21 -11.87 -9.84
CA ALA A 235 -16.33 -10.59 -9.14
C ALA A 235 -16.92 -10.72 -7.73
N CYS A 236 -17.47 -11.87 -7.36
CA CYS A 236 -17.94 -12.16 -5.99
C CYS A 236 -16.84 -12.76 -5.09
N VAL A 237 -15.61 -12.96 -5.62
CA VAL A 237 -14.45 -13.46 -4.88
C VAL A 237 -13.51 -12.28 -4.59
N MET A 238 -13.36 -11.90 -3.31
CA MET A 238 -12.68 -10.66 -2.89
C MET A 238 -11.25 -10.52 -3.41
N HIS A 239 -10.45 -11.58 -3.32
CA HIS A 239 -9.05 -11.58 -3.75
C HIS A 239 -8.83 -12.57 -4.91
N TYR A 240 -9.62 -12.43 -5.96
CA TYR A 240 -9.48 -13.24 -7.16
C TYR A 240 -8.29 -12.74 -8.00
N THR A 241 -7.25 -13.54 -8.12
CA THR A 241 -6.00 -13.18 -8.82
C THR A 241 -5.63 -14.13 -9.96
N ALA A 242 -6.45 -15.14 -10.25
CA ALA A 242 -6.19 -16.04 -11.37
C ALA A 242 -6.29 -15.33 -12.72
N ASN A 243 -7.26 -14.42 -12.86
CA ASN A 243 -7.47 -13.56 -14.03
C ASN A 243 -7.48 -14.33 -15.37
N ASP A 244 -8.03 -15.53 -15.38
CA ASP A 244 -7.91 -16.47 -16.49
C ASP A 244 -9.23 -16.82 -17.21
N ARG A 245 -10.34 -16.20 -16.78
CA ARG A 245 -11.65 -16.44 -17.38
C ARG A 245 -11.84 -15.62 -18.67
N GLN A 246 -12.52 -16.19 -19.67
CA GLN A 246 -12.95 -15.48 -20.86
C GLN A 246 -14.25 -14.70 -20.59
N MET A 247 -14.22 -13.39 -20.78
CA MET A 247 -15.34 -12.48 -20.55
C MET A 247 -16.43 -12.63 -21.62
N GLN A 248 -17.69 -12.66 -21.20
CA GLN A 248 -18.84 -12.80 -22.10
C GLN A 248 -19.53 -11.45 -22.35
N ASP A 249 -20.27 -11.37 -23.45
CA ASP A 249 -21.10 -10.20 -23.74
C ASP A 249 -22.21 -10.03 -22.70
N GLY A 250 -22.43 -8.79 -22.28
CA GLY A 250 -23.41 -8.43 -21.25
C GLY A 250 -22.95 -8.63 -19.79
N GLU A 251 -21.75 -9.20 -19.56
CA GLU A 251 -21.17 -9.29 -18.22
C GLU A 251 -20.52 -7.97 -17.78
N MET A 252 -20.31 -7.86 -16.49
CA MET A 252 -19.43 -6.85 -15.90
C MET A 252 -18.12 -7.49 -15.47
N ILE A 253 -17.07 -6.66 -15.44
CA ILE A 253 -15.77 -7.00 -14.86
C ILE A 253 -15.41 -6.00 -13.77
N LEU A 254 -15.01 -6.51 -12.61
CA LEU A 254 -14.45 -5.76 -11.51
C LEU A 254 -12.93 -5.79 -11.63
N PHE A 255 -12.33 -4.62 -11.69
CA PHE A 255 -10.89 -4.43 -11.55
C PHE A 255 -10.58 -3.85 -10.19
N ASP A 256 -9.52 -4.38 -9.57
CA ASP A 256 -8.92 -3.84 -8.38
C ASP A 256 -7.40 -3.85 -8.58
N LEU A 257 -6.82 -2.65 -8.64
CA LEU A 257 -5.47 -2.44 -9.13
C LEU A 257 -4.89 -1.09 -8.71
N GLY A 258 -3.58 -1.04 -8.64
CA GLY A 258 -2.87 0.18 -8.31
C GLY A 258 -1.43 0.19 -8.79
N ALA A 259 -0.94 1.35 -9.16
CA ALA A 259 0.47 1.58 -9.43
C ALA A 259 1.24 1.85 -8.13
N GLU A 260 2.51 1.45 -8.13
CA GLU A 260 3.49 1.87 -7.13
C GLU A 260 4.53 2.78 -7.76
N CYS A 261 4.72 3.97 -7.20
CA CYS A 261 5.73 4.93 -7.62
C CYS A 261 6.64 5.30 -6.45
N GLY A 262 7.92 4.90 -6.51
CA GLY A 262 8.88 5.19 -5.44
C GLY A 262 8.46 4.60 -4.09
N TYR A 263 7.88 3.41 -4.12
CA TYR A 263 7.31 2.65 -2.99
C TYR A 263 5.99 3.19 -2.44
N TYR A 264 5.41 4.26 -2.99
CA TYR A 264 4.11 4.77 -2.60
C TYR A 264 3.01 4.22 -3.50
N ALA A 265 1.98 3.64 -2.88
CA ALA A 265 0.91 2.93 -3.57
C ALA A 265 -0.24 3.87 -3.98
N ALA A 266 -0.92 3.50 -5.05
CA ALA A 266 -2.29 3.87 -5.34
C ALA A 266 -3.18 2.63 -5.21
N ASP A 267 -4.47 2.82 -4.99
CA ASP A 267 -5.46 1.77 -4.91
C ASP A 267 -6.79 2.22 -5.50
N VAL A 268 -7.34 1.43 -6.41
CA VAL A 268 -8.58 1.73 -7.12
C VAL A 268 -9.32 0.45 -7.49
N SER A 269 -10.56 0.35 -7.05
CA SER A 269 -11.50 -0.60 -7.62
C SER A 269 -12.50 0.09 -8.55
N ARG A 270 -12.79 -0.53 -9.67
CA ARG A 270 -13.83 -0.11 -10.63
C ARG A 270 -14.52 -1.32 -11.22
N THR A 271 -15.81 -1.20 -11.46
CA THR A 271 -16.59 -2.24 -12.14
C THR A 271 -17.17 -1.70 -13.44
N TYR A 272 -16.90 -2.36 -14.56
CA TYR A 272 -17.21 -1.89 -15.90
C TYR A 272 -18.00 -2.93 -16.70
N PRO A 273 -18.93 -2.51 -17.59
CA PRO A 273 -19.56 -3.42 -18.53
C PRO A 273 -18.56 -3.84 -19.61
N VAL A 274 -18.39 -5.14 -19.83
CA VAL A 274 -17.40 -5.69 -20.79
C VAL A 274 -17.63 -5.19 -22.22
N ASN A 275 -18.90 -4.96 -22.61
CA ASN A 275 -19.28 -4.45 -23.94
C ASN A 275 -19.47 -2.92 -24.02
N GLY A 276 -19.15 -2.19 -22.94
CA GLY A 276 -19.27 -0.73 -22.87
C GLY A 276 -20.69 -0.21 -22.64
N ARG A 277 -21.66 -1.07 -22.27
CA ARG A 277 -23.04 -0.68 -21.98
C ARG A 277 -23.58 -1.43 -20.76
N PHE A 278 -24.10 -0.70 -19.81
CA PHE A 278 -24.82 -1.27 -18.68
C PHE A 278 -26.24 -1.68 -19.07
N THR A 279 -26.71 -2.80 -18.56
CA THR A 279 -28.16 -3.09 -18.51
C THR A 279 -28.84 -2.20 -17.45
N GLU A 280 -30.17 -2.07 -17.50
CA GLU A 280 -30.91 -1.26 -16.51
C GLU A 280 -30.74 -1.79 -15.07
N GLN A 281 -30.66 -3.12 -14.90
CA GLN A 281 -30.37 -3.74 -13.62
C GLN A 281 -28.96 -3.41 -13.12
N GLN A 282 -27.96 -3.53 -13.98
CA GLN A 282 -26.57 -3.19 -13.65
C GLN A 282 -26.45 -1.71 -13.27
N LYS A 283 -27.08 -0.78 -14.03
CA LYS A 283 -27.12 0.66 -13.69
C LYS A 283 -27.71 0.92 -12.31
N ALA A 284 -28.85 0.26 -12.02
CA ALA A 284 -29.53 0.43 -10.76
C ALA A 284 -28.65 0.01 -9.58
N LEU A 285 -28.01 -1.18 -9.64
CA LEU A 285 -27.16 -1.70 -8.59
C LEU A 285 -25.82 -0.96 -8.51
N TYR A 286 -25.22 -0.58 -9.64
CA TYR A 286 -24.00 0.22 -9.68
C TYR A 286 -24.19 1.57 -8.98
N ASN A 287 -25.31 2.25 -9.26
CA ASN A 287 -25.63 3.54 -8.62
C ASN A 287 -25.89 3.41 -7.11
N VAL A 288 -26.29 2.24 -6.60
CA VAL A 288 -26.38 2.02 -5.14
C VAL A 288 -24.99 2.13 -4.50
N VAL A 289 -23.99 1.45 -5.08
CA VAL A 289 -22.62 1.47 -4.58
C VAL A 289 -22.01 2.86 -4.74
N LEU A 290 -22.19 3.49 -5.90
CA LEU A 290 -21.69 4.84 -6.17
C LEU A 290 -22.22 5.87 -5.15
N LYS A 291 -23.54 5.85 -4.85
CA LYS A 291 -24.13 6.73 -3.84
C LYS A 291 -23.58 6.48 -2.44
N GLY A 292 -23.33 5.20 -2.10
CA GLY A 292 -22.69 4.85 -0.83
C GLY A 292 -21.30 5.43 -0.71
N LEU A 293 -20.49 5.31 -1.77
CA LEU A 293 -19.14 5.90 -1.84
C LEU A 293 -19.20 7.44 -1.72
N GLU A 294 -20.03 8.10 -2.53
CA GLU A 294 -20.15 9.56 -2.54
C GLU A 294 -20.57 10.12 -1.18
N ALA A 295 -21.48 9.43 -0.48
CA ALA A 295 -21.92 9.84 0.85
C ALA A 295 -20.79 9.73 1.89
N ALA A 296 -19.99 8.67 1.83
CA ALA A 296 -18.83 8.50 2.70
C ALA A 296 -17.74 9.54 2.41
N ILE A 297 -17.45 9.81 1.11
CA ILE A 297 -16.50 10.86 0.70
C ILE A 297 -16.95 12.24 1.21
N ALA A 298 -18.24 12.57 1.08
CA ALA A 298 -18.78 13.85 1.55
C ALA A 298 -18.70 14.04 3.07
N ALA A 299 -18.65 12.94 3.83
CA ALA A 299 -18.51 12.96 5.30
C ALA A 299 -17.04 12.98 5.75
N ALA A 300 -16.11 12.59 4.89
CA ALA A 300 -14.69 12.50 5.22
C ALA A 300 -14.06 13.89 5.41
N ARG A 301 -13.61 14.18 6.63
CA ARG A 301 -13.00 15.48 7.00
C ARG A 301 -12.17 15.30 8.28
N PRO A 302 -11.29 16.24 8.62
CA PRO A 302 -10.62 16.25 9.91
C PRO A 302 -11.60 16.16 11.08
N GLY A 303 -11.25 15.34 12.07
CA GLY A 303 -12.06 15.08 13.26
C GLY A 303 -13.06 13.91 13.11
N GLN A 304 -13.33 13.42 11.91
CA GLN A 304 -14.19 12.25 11.66
C GLN A 304 -13.36 10.96 11.79
N PRO A 305 -13.72 9.98 12.64
CA PRO A 305 -13.08 8.66 12.64
C PRO A 305 -13.34 7.91 11.32
N LYS A 306 -12.29 7.25 10.78
CA LYS A 306 -12.39 6.53 9.50
C LYS A 306 -13.42 5.39 9.55
N ASN A 307 -13.49 4.65 10.66
CA ASN A 307 -14.45 3.54 10.84
C ASN A 307 -15.91 3.95 10.72
N GLU A 308 -16.27 5.20 11.05
CA GLU A 308 -17.66 5.70 10.94
C GLU A 308 -18.10 5.92 9.49
N LEU A 309 -17.15 6.17 8.57
CA LEU A 309 -17.43 6.32 7.13
C LEU A 309 -18.02 5.04 6.52
N ALA A 310 -17.61 3.87 7.03
CA ALA A 310 -18.19 2.59 6.67
C ALA A 310 -19.69 2.51 6.95
N GLY A 311 -20.11 2.98 8.13
CA GLY A 311 -21.50 3.02 8.54
C GLY A 311 -22.34 3.92 7.62
N ILE A 312 -21.84 5.11 7.29
CA ILE A 312 -22.50 6.06 6.38
C ILE A 312 -22.74 5.44 5.01
N SER A 313 -21.72 4.82 4.42
CA SER A 313 -21.84 4.16 3.12
C SER A 313 -22.86 3.02 3.17
N LYS A 314 -22.76 2.16 4.19
CA LYS A 314 -23.65 1.01 4.41
C LYS A 314 -25.10 1.43 4.54
N ASP A 315 -25.38 2.48 5.32
CA ASP A 315 -26.74 3.00 5.54
C ASP A 315 -27.37 3.55 4.25
N VAL A 316 -26.58 4.23 3.41
CA VAL A 316 -27.05 4.73 2.12
C VAL A 316 -27.36 3.57 1.18
N MET A 317 -26.45 2.61 1.06
CA MET A 317 -26.64 1.43 0.20
C MET A 317 -27.85 0.61 0.66
N ALA A 318 -28.05 0.39 1.97
CA ALA A 318 -29.19 -0.35 2.50
C ALA A 318 -30.51 0.32 2.12
N ARG A 319 -30.63 1.64 2.28
CA ARG A 319 -31.83 2.39 1.88
C ARG A 319 -32.14 2.27 0.38
N GLU A 320 -31.12 2.36 -0.44
CA GLU A 320 -31.28 2.21 -1.89
C GLU A 320 -31.67 0.78 -2.29
N LEU A 321 -31.10 -0.26 -1.65
CA LEU A 321 -31.50 -1.65 -1.88
C LEU A 321 -32.95 -1.93 -1.46
N ILE A 322 -33.41 -1.35 -0.36
CA ILE A 322 -34.84 -1.41 0.05
C ILE A 322 -35.72 -0.76 -1.02
N ARG A 323 -35.32 0.41 -1.54
CA ARG A 323 -36.08 1.11 -2.61
C ARG A 323 -36.17 0.28 -3.89
N LEU A 324 -35.15 -0.54 -4.17
CA LEU A 324 -35.14 -1.45 -5.32
C LEU A 324 -35.86 -2.79 -5.04
N GLY A 325 -36.30 -3.05 -3.81
CA GLY A 325 -36.96 -4.28 -3.40
C GLY A 325 -36.01 -5.50 -3.31
N MET A 326 -34.70 -5.24 -3.19
CA MET A 326 -33.67 -6.30 -3.06
C MET A 326 -33.57 -6.82 -1.62
N ILE A 327 -33.86 -5.98 -0.64
CA ILE A 327 -33.94 -6.30 0.80
C ILE A 327 -35.16 -5.63 1.40
N GLU A 328 -35.65 -6.16 2.51
CA GLU A 328 -36.78 -5.58 3.25
C GLU A 328 -36.34 -4.74 4.45
N ARG A 329 -35.22 -5.07 5.05
CA ARG A 329 -34.69 -4.41 6.27
C ARG A 329 -33.21 -4.08 6.09
N PRO A 330 -32.72 -2.97 6.71
CA PRO A 330 -31.33 -2.52 6.54
C PRO A 330 -30.28 -3.58 6.91
N GLU A 331 -30.53 -4.42 7.91
CA GLU A 331 -29.61 -5.45 8.38
C GLU A 331 -29.32 -6.52 7.32
N GLU A 332 -30.24 -6.72 6.38
CA GLU A 332 -30.12 -7.70 5.31
C GLU A 332 -29.06 -7.35 4.27
N ILE A 333 -28.57 -6.11 4.29
CA ILE A 333 -27.43 -5.70 3.44
C ILE A 333 -26.20 -6.58 3.67
N SER A 334 -26.05 -7.16 4.86
CA SER A 334 -24.93 -8.08 5.19
C SER A 334 -24.89 -9.35 4.32
N LYS A 335 -25.95 -9.65 3.57
CA LYS A 335 -25.96 -10.72 2.56
C LYS A 335 -25.09 -10.36 1.35
N TYR A 336 -24.95 -9.07 1.06
CA TYR A 336 -24.29 -8.56 -0.14
C TYR A 336 -23.05 -7.69 0.16
N TYR A 337 -22.89 -7.20 1.39
CA TYR A 337 -21.77 -6.38 1.82
C TYR A 337 -21.16 -6.92 3.11
N PHE A 338 -19.96 -7.50 3.02
CA PHE A 338 -19.34 -8.27 4.10
C PHE A 338 -17.85 -8.00 4.33
N HIS A 339 -17.33 -6.89 3.80
CA HIS A 339 -15.96 -6.45 4.06
C HIS A 339 -15.90 -5.02 4.64
N GLY A 340 -14.71 -4.56 5.02
CA GLY A 340 -14.45 -3.18 5.42
C GLY A 340 -14.66 -2.20 4.27
N SER A 341 -14.79 -0.92 4.59
CA SER A 341 -15.01 0.12 3.58
C SER A 341 -13.74 0.86 3.17
N GLY A 342 -12.56 0.39 3.58
CA GLY A 342 -11.30 0.99 3.20
C GLY A 342 -10.23 0.91 4.29
N HIS A 343 -9.00 1.27 3.92
CA HIS A 343 -7.80 1.17 4.75
C HIS A 343 -6.92 2.41 4.55
N TYR A 344 -5.97 2.62 5.46
CA TYR A 344 -4.91 3.61 5.22
C TYR A 344 -3.98 3.13 4.10
N ILE A 345 -3.43 4.08 3.33
CA ILE A 345 -2.53 3.80 2.21
C ILE A 345 -1.24 4.60 2.36
N GLY A 346 -0.12 4.06 1.91
CA GLY A 346 1.19 4.69 2.05
C GLY A 346 2.29 3.92 1.32
N LEU A 347 3.33 3.53 2.06
CA LEU A 347 4.40 2.64 1.58
C LEU A 347 3.93 1.19 1.41
N TYR A 348 2.77 0.86 1.94
CA TYR A 348 2.02 -0.35 1.62
C TYR A 348 0.64 0.04 1.14
N THR A 349 0.01 -0.82 0.35
CA THR A 349 -1.40 -0.68 -0.02
C THR A 349 -2.25 -0.66 1.23
N HIS A 350 -2.18 -1.69 2.07
CA HIS A 350 -2.74 -1.68 3.42
C HIS A 350 -1.69 -1.15 4.40
N ASP A 351 -1.62 0.17 4.53
CA ASP A 351 -0.62 0.82 5.37
C ASP A 351 -1.09 1.01 6.82
N VAL A 352 -0.16 1.47 7.65
CA VAL A 352 -0.37 1.70 9.07
C VAL A 352 -1.34 2.85 9.32
N GLY A 353 -2.18 2.71 10.34
CA GLY A 353 -3.12 3.72 10.79
C GLY A 353 -4.00 3.21 11.92
N ASN A 354 -4.73 4.12 12.57
CA ASN A 354 -5.69 3.80 13.60
C ASN A 354 -7.10 4.22 13.13
N ASP A 355 -7.93 3.25 12.82
CA ASP A 355 -9.28 3.45 12.28
C ASP A 355 -10.24 4.12 13.26
N ASP A 356 -9.97 4.02 14.58
CA ASP A 356 -10.77 4.63 15.63
C ASP A 356 -10.33 6.07 15.95
N ALA A 357 -9.15 6.47 15.47
CA ALA A 357 -8.67 7.83 15.66
C ALA A 357 -9.34 8.81 14.68
N PRO A 358 -9.55 10.07 15.08
CA PRO A 358 -9.99 11.11 14.16
C PRO A 358 -9.03 11.26 12.98
N LEU A 359 -9.58 11.45 11.77
CA LEU A 359 -8.80 11.83 10.61
C LEU A 359 -8.13 13.19 10.84
N GLU A 360 -6.89 13.33 10.36
CA GLU A 360 -6.12 14.57 10.39
C GLU A 360 -5.72 14.97 8.96
N GLU A 361 -5.48 16.27 8.76
CA GLU A 361 -4.96 16.79 7.48
C GLU A 361 -3.71 16.00 7.05
N ASN A 362 -3.61 15.69 5.77
CA ASN A 362 -2.56 14.89 5.15
C ASN A 362 -2.56 13.40 5.50
N MET A 363 -3.55 12.87 6.17
CA MET A 363 -3.80 11.43 6.18
C MET A 363 -4.33 10.97 4.82
N MET A 364 -3.95 9.74 4.43
CA MET A 364 -4.41 9.13 3.18
C MET A 364 -5.01 7.76 3.44
N PHE A 365 -6.14 7.49 2.78
CA PHE A 365 -6.88 6.25 2.95
C PHE A 365 -7.73 5.95 1.71
N THR A 366 -8.29 4.75 1.62
CA THR A 366 -9.24 4.35 0.58
C THR A 366 -10.66 4.33 1.12
N LEU A 367 -11.63 4.48 0.22
CA LEU A 367 -13.03 4.12 0.46
C LEU A 367 -13.49 3.23 -0.70
N GLU A 368 -13.96 2.01 -0.36
CA GLU A 368 -14.16 0.91 -1.31
C GLU A 368 -15.49 0.14 -1.09
N PRO A 369 -16.63 0.78 -0.91
CA PRO A 369 -17.88 0.02 -0.75
C PRO A 369 -18.11 -0.90 -1.94
N GLY A 370 -18.66 -2.11 -1.65
CA GLY A 370 -18.98 -3.09 -2.66
C GLY A 370 -20.26 -3.87 -2.33
N LEU A 371 -20.92 -4.36 -3.35
CA LEU A 371 -22.07 -5.27 -3.26
C LEU A 371 -21.85 -6.47 -4.17
N TYR A 372 -22.09 -7.66 -3.65
CA TYR A 372 -21.78 -8.93 -4.32
C TYR A 372 -23.02 -9.81 -4.32
N PHE A 373 -23.50 -10.11 -5.53
CA PHE A 373 -24.75 -10.85 -5.77
C PHE A 373 -24.42 -12.17 -6.47
N ASP A 374 -24.19 -13.25 -5.70
CA ASP A 374 -23.86 -14.57 -6.26
C ASP A 374 -24.92 -15.06 -7.23
N GLU A 375 -26.21 -14.84 -6.91
CA GLU A 375 -27.34 -15.24 -7.74
C GLU A 375 -27.42 -14.50 -9.08
N LEU A 376 -26.80 -13.30 -9.17
CA LEU A 376 -26.70 -12.51 -10.39
C LEU A 376 -25.32 -12.65 -11.07
N GLN A 377 -24.38 -13.36 -10.45
CA GLN A 377 -22.99 -13.44 -10.88
C GLN A 377 -22.39 -12.04 -11.10
N LEU A 378 -22.64 -11.15 -10.16
CA LEU A 378 -22.33 -9.74 -10.24
C LEU A 378 -21.72 -9.22 -8.94
N GLY A 379 -20.45 -8.80 -9.00
CA GLY A 379 -19.79 -8.03 -7.96
C GLY A 379 -19.57 -6.58 -8.44
N ILE A 380 -19.88 -5.62 -7.59
CA ILE A 380 -19.66 -4.18 -7.84
C ILE A 380 -18.86 -3.62 -6.68
N ARG A 381 -17.64 -3.15 -6.92
CA ARG A 381 -16.84 -2.36 -5.99
C ARG A 381 -16.40 -1.08 -6.69
N ILE A 382 -16.52 0.04 -6.02
CA ILE A 382 -16.06 1.34 -6.48
C ILE A 382 -15.23 1.93 -5.37
N GLU A 383 -13.98 2.17 -5.65
CA GLU A 383 -12.98 2.63 -4.69
C GLU A 383 -12.23 3.83 -5.20
N ASP A 384 -11.97 4.77 -4.31
CA ASP A 384 -11.09 5.89 -4.56
C ASP A 384 -10.02 6.02 -3.47
N THR A 385 -8.81 6.41 -3.87
CA THR A 385 -7.76 6.89 -2.98
C THR A 385 -8.01 8.35 -2.62
N LEU A 386 -7.98 8.66 -1.33
CA LEU A 386 -8.38 9.94 -0.74
C LEU A 386 -7.23 10.56 0.06
N LEU A 387 -7.12 11.89 -0.03
CA LEU A 387 -6.24 12.72 0.80
C LEU A 387 -7.11 13.62 1.67
N VAL A 388 -6.93 13.55 2.99
CA VAL A 388 -7.59 14.47 3.93
C VAL A 388 -7.00 15.86 3.77
N THR A 389 -7.88 16.84 3.51
CA THR A 389 -7.51 18.26 3.42
C THR A 389 -7.97 18.99 4.67
N ARG A 390 -7.66 20.29 4.76
CA ARG A 390 -8.05 21.12 5.89
C ARG A 390 -9.56 21.10 6.22
N ASP A 391 -10.41 21.05 5.17
CA ASP A 391 -11.86 21.24 5.31
C ASP A 391 -12.68 20.03 4.82
N GLY A 392 -12.03 18.95 4.35
CA GLY A 392 -12.70 17.78 3.78
C GLY A 392 -11.69 16.73 3.30
N CYS A 393 -11.92 16.18 2.11
CA CYS A 393 -10.98 15.30 1.44
C CYS A 393 -10.93 15.56 -0.07
N GLU A 394 -9.80 15.27 -0.67
CA GLU A 394 -9.57 15.28 -2.11
C GLU A 394 -9.55 13.85 -2.64
N VAL A 395 -10.24 13.60 -3.74
CA VAL A 395 -10.24 12.32 -4.44
C VAL A 395 -9.10 12.33 -5.46
N LEU A 396 -7.99 11.65 -5.18
CA LEU A 396 -6.81 11.64 -6.04
C LEU A 396 -7.03 10.86 -7.35
N THR A 397 -8.01 9.96 -7.36
CA THR A 397 -8.38 9.09 -8.49
C THR A 397 -9.60 9.59 -9.28
N ALA A 398 -9.99 10.86 -9.06
CA ALA A 398 -11.18 11.47 -9.69
C ALA A 398 -11.15 11.48 -11.23
N SER A 399 -9.97 11.38 -11.86
CA SER A 399 -9.84 11.38 -13.32
C SER A 399 -10.21 10.06 -14.00
N ILE A 400 -10.48 9.01 -13.20
CA ILE A 400 -10.90 7.69 -13.68
C ILE A 400 -12.43 7.69 -13.85
N PRO A 401 -12.97 7.34 -15.06
CA PRO A 401 -14.42 7.27 -15.26
C PRO A 401 -15.12 6.45 -14.19
N LYS A 402 -16.13 7.07 -13.54
CA LYS A 402 -16.78 6.51 -12.36
C LYS A 402 -18.31 6.48 -12.46
N THR A 403 -18.94 7.50 -13.06
CA THR A 403 -20.39 7.46 -13.29
C THR A 403 -20.74 6.57 -14.48
N VAL A 404 -21.98 6.07 -14.52
CA VAL A 404 -22.47 5.26 -15.63
C VAL A 404 -22.30 6.00 -16.96
N GLU A 405 -22.61 7.30 -16.97
CA GLU A 405 -22.55 8.17 -18.14
C GLU A 405 -21.10 8.38 -18.62
N GLU A 406 -20.16 8.64 -17.69
CA GLU A 406 -18.73 8.79 -18.01
C GLU A 406 -18.15 7.50 -18.59
N ILE A 407 -18.49 6.34 -18.00
CA ILE A 407 -17.99 5.04 -18.43
C ILE A 407 -18.51 4.72 -19.85
N GLU A 408 -19.83 4.78 -20.08
CA GLU A 408 -20.43 4.51 -21.40
C GLU A 408 -19.88 5.48 -22.45
N ALA A 409 -19.77 6.78 -22.14
CA ALA A 409 -19.22 7.79 -23.05
C ALA A 409 -17.74 7.53 -23.37
N PHE A 410 -16.92 7.21 -22.36
CA PHE A 410 -15.50 6.92 -22.56
C PHE A 410 -15.28 5.69 -23.43
N MET A 411 -15.98 4.57 -23.13
CA MET A 411 -15.85 3.32 -23.88
C MET A 411 -16.38 3.48 -25.32
N GLN A 412 -17.46 4.23 -25.52
CA GLN A 412 -17.97 4.52 -26.85
C GLN A 412 -17.00 5.36 -27.70
N ALA A 413 -16.37 6.36 -27.08
CA ALA A 413 -15.44 7.26 -27.78
C ALA A 413 -14.10 6.58 -28.12
N ASN A 414 -13.61 5.71 -27.24
CA ASN A 414 -12.26 5.15 -27.33
C ASN A 414 -12.21 3.66 -27.74
N GLY A 415 -13.30 2.92 -27.63
CA GLY A 415 -13.39 1.46 -27.90
C GLY A 415 -13.22 1.05 -29.37
N LYS A 416 -12.85 1.97 -30.27
CA LYS A 416 -12.57 1.71 -31.69
C LYS A 416 -11.12 2.01 -32.10
N ALA A 417 -10.34 2.58 -31.21
CA ALA A 417 -8.98 3.02 -31.52
C ALA A 417 -8.00 2.28 -30.64
N CYS A 418 -7.41 1.24 -31.09
CA CYS A 418 -6.00 0.98 -30.92
C CYS A 418 -5.68 -0.50 -31.27
N ALA A 419 -5.08 -0.71 -32.42
CA ALA A 419 -4.11 -1.79 -32.51
C ALA A 419 -2.96 -1.42 -31.56
N MET A 420 -2.45 -2.36 -30.75
CA MET A 420 -1.21 -2.13 -29.99
C MET A 420 -0.18 -1.56 -30.96
N PRO A 421 0.60 -0.53 -30.53
CA PRO A 421 1.65 0.03 -31.35
C PRO A 421 2.74 -0.99 -31.67
#